data_f9aba639562b911f175fba4925049081
#
_entry.id   f9aba639562b911f175fba4925049081
#
_cell.length_a   1.000
_cell.length_b   1.000
_cell.length_c   1.000
_cell.angle_alpha   90.00
_cell.angle_beta   90.00
_cell.angle_gamma   90.00
#
_symmetry.space_group_name_H-M   'P 1'
#
loop_
_entity.id
_entity.type
_entity.pdbx_description
1 polymer ?
#
loop_
_entity_poly.entity_id
_entity_poly.type
_entity_poly.pdbx_seq_one_letter_code
_entity_poly.pdbx_strand_id
1 'polypeptide(L)'
;MHHPEYLEQNATLAFMAAMWRWMTPIKKSQPSAHEAFVGTWKPTKNDTLSKRLPGFGATMNILYGESICGRGFIDAMNVIISHYQYYLDLMGVGREHSGNNRDCAEQAPFNPSSKPDDQQQQQQQSGS
;
A
#
# COMPACT_ATOMS: atom_id res chain seq x y z
N MET A 1 -15.99 24.37 20.93
CA MET A 1 -16.49 23.57 22.08
C MET A 1 -15.97 22.15 21.96
N HIS A 2 -15.18 21.75 22.94
CA HIS A 2 -14.50 20.47 22.85
C HIS A 2 -15.02 19.52 23.90
N HIS A 3 -15.53 18.38 23.45
CA HIS A 3 -15.86 17.26 24.32
C HIS A 3 -14.72 16.27 24.24
N PRO A 4 -13.85 16.16 25.26
CA PRO A 4 -12.72 15.23 25.21
C PRO A 4 -13.11 13.78 24.94
N GLU A 5 -14.27 13.37 25.45
CA GLU A 5 -14.78 12.03 25.20
C GLU A 5 -15.07 11.77 23.74
N TYR A 6 -15.48 12.78 22.97
CA TYR A 6 -15.72 12.62 21.54
C TYR A 6 -14.41 12.50 20.77
N LEU A 7 -13.38 13.20 21.20
CA LEU A 7 -12.05 13.06 20.59
C LEU A 7 -11.49 11.66 20.81
N GLU A 8 -11.64 11.12 22.01
CA GLU A 8 -11.19 9.76 22.31
C GLU A 8 -11.98 8.73 21.49
N GLN A 9 -13.29 8.88 21.39
CA GLN A 9 -14.12 7.98 20.62
C GLN A 9 -13.77 8.04 19.13
N ASN A 10 -13.54 9.23 18.58
CA ASN A 10 -13.17 9.40 17.18
C ASN A 10 -11.80 8.81 16.90
N ALA A 11 -10.84 8.99 17.81
CA ALA A 11 -9.51 8.41 17.66
C ALA A 11 -9.56 6.88 17.71
N THR A 12 -10.36 6.32 18.61
CA THR A 12 -10.55 4.87 18.72
C THR A 12 -11.18 4.30 17.46
N LEU A 13 -12.24 4.96 16.95
CA LEU A 13 -12.90 4.53 15.72
C LEU A 13 -11.97 4.62 14.51
N ALA A 14 -11.19 5.69 14.42
CA ALA A 14 -10.21 5.85 13.34
C ALA A 14 -9.15 4.76 13.38
N PHE A 15 -8.65 4.43 14.58
CA PHE A 15 -7.67 3.37 14.76
C PHE A 15 -8.26 2.00 14.40
N MET A 16 -9.48 1.72 14.85
CA MET A 16 -10.18 0.48 14.51
C MET A 16 -10.40 0.36 13.00
N ALA A 17 -10.80 1.45 12.35
CA ALA A 17 -10.98 1.46 10.90
C ALA A 17 -9.67 1.21 10.17
N ALA A 18 -8.56 1.79 10.66
CA ALA A 18 -7.24 1.57 10.08
C ALA A 18 -6.81 0.11 10.23
N MET A 19 -7.03 -0.49 11.40
CA MET A 19 -6.72 -1.90 11.62
C MET A 19 -7.59 -2.80 10.76
N TRP A 20 -8.88 -2.50 10.65
CA TRP A 20 -9.79 -3.25 9.79
C TRP A 20 -9.30 -3.20 8.35
N ARG A 21 -8.92 -2.02 7.86
CA ARG A 21 -8.42 -1.85 6.50
C ARG A 21 -7.10 -2.62 6.29
N TRP A 22 -6.23 -2.61 7.29
CA TRP A 22 -4.96 -3.34 7.23
C TRP A 22 -5.18 -4.85 7.12
N MET A 23 -6.15 -5.37 7.86
CA MET A 23 -6.39 -6.81 7.99
C MET A 23 -7.36 -7.36 6.95
N THR A 24 -8.08 -6.51 6.22
CA THR A 24 -9.17 -6.94 5.34
C THR A 24 -8.82 -6.70 3.88
N PRO A 25 -8.82 -7.74 3.03
CA PRO A 25 -8.59 -7.54 1.60
C PRO A 25 -9.77 -6.81 0.94
N ILE A 26 -9.46 -5.97 -0.04
CA ILE A 26 -10.48 -5.24 -0.79
C ILE A 26 -11.28 -6.20 -1.67
N LYS A 27 -10.61 -7.18 -2.25
CA LYS A 27 -11.22 -8.22 -3.08
C LYS A 27 -10.72 -9.59 -2.64
N LYS A 28 -11.52 -10.63 -2.88
CA LYS A 28 -11.14 -11.99 -2.52
C LYS A 28 -9.88 -12.47 -3.24
N SER A 29 -9.60 -11.92 -4.40
CA SER A 29 -8.43 -12.31 -5.20
C SER A 29 -7.17 -11.55 -4.84
N GLN A 30 -7.25 -10.63 -3.88
CA GLN A 30 -6.14 -9.80 -3.46
C GLN A 30 -5.80 -10.05 -2.00
N PRO A 31 -4.54 -9.85 -1.60
CA PRO A 31 -4.16 -9.98 -0.19
C PRO A 31 -4.62 -8.78 0.62
N SER A 32 -4.76 -8.96 1.92
CA SER A 32 -4.77 -7.83 2.84
C SER A 32 -3.35 -7.27 2.97
N ALA A 33 -3.23 -6.04 3.46
CA ALA A 33 -1.92 -5.47 3.75
C ALA A 33 -1.15 -6.34 4.74
N HIS A 34 -1.85 -6.89 5.74
CA HIS A 34 -1.23 -7.81 6.70
C HIS A 34 -0.62 -9.04 6.02
N GLU A 35 -1.38 -9.70 5.15
CA GLU A 35 -0.88 -10.89 4.45
C GLU A 35 0.33 -10.59 3.58
N ALA A 36 0.31 -9.45 2.90
CA ALA A 36 1.44 -9.03 2.08
C ALA A 36 2.66 -8.70 2.92
N PHE A 37 2.47 -8.14 4.11
CA PHE A 37 3.56 -7.76 4.99
C PHE A 37 4.22 -8.97 5.66
N VAL A 38 3.41 -9.90 6.18
CA VAL A 38 3.94 -11.07 6.90
C VAL A 38 4.35 -12.22 5.98
N GLY A 39 4.10 -12.11 4.68
CA GLY A 39 4.56 -13.08 3.70
C GLY A 39 3.67 -14.31 3.54
N THR A 40 2.45 -14.28 4.09
CA THR A 40 1.50 -15.37 3.87
C THR A 40 0.85 -15.32 2.50
N TRP A 41 0.83 -14.13 1.89
CA TRP A 41 0.37 -13.97 0.51
C TRP A 41 1.42 -14.47 -0.46
N LYS A 42 0.98 -15.26 -1.43
CA LYS A 42 1.84 -15.72 -2.52
C LYS A 42 1.43 -15.02 -3.81
N PRO A 43 2.33 -14.24 -4.43
CA PRO A 43 2.02 -13.54 -5.66
C PRO A 43 1.65 -14.50 -6.78
N THR A 44 0.67 -14.12 -7.57
CA THR A 44 0.36 -14.83 -8.81
C THR A 44 1.40 -14.51 -9.87
N LYS A 45 1.36 -15.22 -10.99
CA LYS A 45 2.22 -14.93 -12.13
C LYS A 45 2.05 -13.48 -12.59
N ASN A 46 0.81 -13.00 -12.65
CA ASN A 46 0.53 -11.61 -13.02
C ASN A 46 1.12 -10.62 -12.02
N ASP A 47 1.02 -10.92 -10.73
CA ASP A 47 1.61 -10.09 -9.69
C ASP A 47 3.12 -9.99 -9.86
N THR A 48 3.77 -11.09 -10.13
CA THR A 48 5.23 -11.13 -10.33
C THR A 48 5.63 -10.32 -11.55
N LEU A 49 4.89 -10.45 -12.65
CA LEU A 49 5.14 -9.66 -13.85
C LEU A 49 4.94 -8.17 -13.62
N SER A 50 4.00 -7.82 -12.75
CA SER A 50 3.70 -6.44 -12.37
C SER A 50 4.59 -5.94 -11.23
N LYS A 51 5.57 -6.75 -10.82
CA LYS A 51 6.52 -6.45 -9.75
C LYS A 51 5.88 -6.26 -8.37
N ARG A 52 4.66 -6.77 -8.18
CA ARG A 52 3.98 -6.77 -6.87
C ARG A 52 4.46 -7.96 -6.07
N LEU A 53 5.41 -7.72 -5.19
CA LEU A 53 6.04 -8.76 -4.37
C LEU A 53 5.77 -8.49 -2.89
N PRO A 54 5.76 -9.54 -2.03
CA PRO A 54 5.51 -9.34 -0.59
C PRO A 54 6.52 -8.39 0.04
N GLY A 55 6.06 -7.58 0.96
CA GLY A 55 6.88 -6.62 1.69
C GLY A 55 6.13 -5.33 1.95
N PHE A 56 6.83 -4.36 2.53
CA PHE A 56 6.22 -3.07 2.86
C PHE A 56 5.71 -2.33 1.61
N GLY A 57 6.42 -2.44 0.49
CA GLY A 57 5.98 -1.84 -0.77
C GLY A 57 4.61 -2.33 -1.21
N ALA A 58 4.35 -3.63 -1.08
CA ALA A 58 3.04 -4.18 -1.42
C ALA A 58 1.94 -3.65 -0.50
N THR A 59 2.24 -3.38 0.78
CA THR A 59 1.25 -2.79 1.68
C THR A 59 0.87 -1.39 1.24
N MET A 60 1.83 -0.58 0.82
CA MET A 60 1.54 0.74 0.25
C MET A 60 0.68 0.61 -1.00
N ASN A 61 0.96 -0.39 -1.83
CA ASN A 61 0.18 -0.63 -3.03
C ASN A 61 -1.27 -0.99 -2.70
N ILE A 62 -1.48 -1.86 -1.72
CA ILE A 62 -2.83 -2.26 -1.31
C ILE A 62 -3.62 -1.07 -0.76
N LEU A 63 -2.97 -0.21 0.03
CA LEU A 63 -3.65 0.89 0.70
C LEU A 63 -3.77 2.14 -0.18
N TYR A 64 -2.75 2.43 -0.99
CA TYR A 64 -2.67 3.69 -1.73
C TYR A 64 -2.11 3.52 -3.15
N GLY A 65 -2.16 2.32 -3.72
CA GLY A 65 -1.43 1.98 -4.93
C GLY A 65 -1.61 2.93 -6.10
N GLU A 66 -2.84 3.34 -6.36
CA GLU A 66 -3.15 4.23 -7.46
C GLU A 66 -2.44 5.59 -7.33
N SER A 67 -2.32 6.08 -6.10
CA SER A 67 -1.76 7.41 -5.85
C SER A 67 -0.24 7.42 -5.82
N ILE A 68 0.40 6.34 -5.36
CA ILE A 68 1.83 6.38 -5.05
C ILE A 68 2.66 5.28 -5.70
N CYS A 69 2.05 4.23 -6.25
CA CYS A 69 2.81 3.12 -6.82
C CYS A 69 2.89 3.20 -8.33
N GLY A 70 3.97 2.67 -8.90
CA GLY A 70 4.21 2.69 -10.34
C GLY A 70 4.58 4.05 -10.88
N ARG A 71 4.97 4.98 -10.03
CA ARG A 71 5.30 6.37 -10.41
C ARG A 71 6.76 6.72 -10.14
N GLY A 72 7.61 5.72 -9.93
CA GLY A 72 8.97 5.94 -9.50
C GLY A 72 9.05 6.37 -8.04
N PHE A 73 10.18 6.94 -7.66
CA PHE A 73 10.42 7.35 -6.28
C PHE A 73 9.90 8.77 -6.05
N ILE A 74 8.58 8.89 -5.87
CA ILE A 74 7.95 10.18 -5.58
C ILE A 74 8.07 10.51 -4.09
N ASP A 75 7.99 11.80 -3.76
CA ASP A 75 8.19 12.28 -2.39
C ASP A 75 7.20 11.66 -1.40
N ALA A 76 5.93 11.53 -1.79
CA ALA A 76 4.91 10.95 -0.91
C ALA A 76 5.27 9.52 -0.51
N MET A 77 5.75 8.71 -1.44
CA MET A 77 6.17 7.34 -1.14
C MET A 77 7.41 7.33 -0.24
N ASN A 78 8.39 8.18 -0.55
CA ASN A 78 9.62 8.25 0.22
C ASN A 78 9.38 8.65 1.66
N VAL A 79 8.43 9.56 1.91
CA VAL A 79 8.04 9.96 3.27
C VAL A 79 7.47 8.76 4.04
N ILE A 80 6.61 7.97 3.41
CA ILE A 80 6.03 6.79 4.04
C ILE A 80 7.12 5.77 4.40
N ILE A 81 8.05 5.51 3.49
CA ILE A 81 9.16 4.57 3.74
C ILE A 81 10.05 5.08 4.86
N SER A 82 10.30 6.39 4.90
CA SER A 82 11.09 7.01 5.98
C SER A 82 10.43 6.80 7.34
N HIS A 83 9.11 6.95 7.42
CA HIS A 83 8.37 6.70 8.65
C HIS A 83 8.43 5.23 9.04
N TYR A 84 8.31 4.32 8.10
CA TYR A 84 8.42 2.89 8.35
C TYR A 84 9.78 2.57 8.99
N GLN A 85 10.86 3.05 8.41
CA GLN A 85 12.20 2.82 8.93
C GLN A 85 12.40 3.47 10.30
N TYR A 86 11.87 4.68 10.47
CA TYR A 86 11.95 5.39 11.76
C TYR A 86 11.26 4.59 12.87
N TYR A 87 10.06 4.06 12.60
CA TYR A 87 9.36 3.26 13.60
C TYR A 87 10.05 1.93 13.90
N LEU A 88 10.67 1.31 12.90
CA LEU A 88 11.50 0.13 13.13
C LEU A 88 12.67 0.45 14.04
N ASP A 89 13.34 1.59 13.82
CA ASP A 89 14.44 2.03 14.68
C ASP A 89 13.96 2.24 16.12
N LEU A 90 12.79 2.86 16.29
CA LEU A 90 12.20 3.06 17.63
C LEU A 90 11.90 1.74 18.33
N MET A 91 11.51 0.71 17.60
CA MET A 91 11.21 -0.61 18.15
C MET A 91 12.47 -1.47 18.33
N GLY A 92 13.65 -0.95 18.00
CA GLY A 92 14.90 -1.69 18.12
C GLY A 92 15.11 -2.73 17.03
N VAL A 93 14.38 -2.64 15.92
CA VAL A 93 14.54 -3.54 14.79
C VAL A 93 15.59 -2.97 13.85
N GLY A 94 16.67 -3.71 13.61
CA GLY A 94 17.72 -3.28 12.68
C GLY A 94 17.20 -3.18 11.26
N ARG A 95 17.80 -2.29 10.47
CA ARG A 95 17.38 -2.08 9.07
C ARG A 95 17.54 -3.32 8.20
N GLU A 96 18.45 -4.19 8.57
CA GLU A 96 18.61 -5.50 7.91
C GLU A 96 17.37 -6.38 8.06
N HIS A 97 16.54 -6.11 9.06
CA HIS A 97 15.28 -6.84 9.29
C HIS A 97 14.05 -6.10 8.76
N SER A 98 14.24 -4.99 8.05
CA SER A 98 13.11 -4.25 7.48
C SER A 98 12.46 -4.94 6.29
N GLY A 99 13.06 -6.02 5.82
CA GLY A 99 12.55 -6.80 4.71
C GLY A 99 12.99 -6.31 3.35
N ASN A 100 12.70 -7.11 2.34
CA ASN A 100 12.92 -6.77 0.94
C ASN A 100 11.67 -6.07 0.39
N ASN A 101 11.79 -5.47 -0.80
CA ASN A 101 10.64 -4.88 -1.50
C ASN A 101 9.92 -3.83 -0.65
N ARG A 102 10.68 -2.87 -0.13
CA ARG A 102 10.16 -1.82 0.76
C ARG A 102 9.44 -0.70 0.02
N ASP A 103 9.62 -0.60 -1.28
CA ASP A 103 8.98 0.44 -2.10
C ASP A 103 8.06 -0.19 -3.14
N CYS A 104 7.22 0.66 -3.72
CA CYS A 104 6.34 0.24 -4.82
C CYS A 104 6.55 1.11 -6.07
N ALA A 105 7.76 1.68 -6.23
CA ALA A 105 8.05 2.61 -7.31
C ALA A 105 7.74 2.04 -8.69
N GLU A 106 7.98 0.75 -8.89
CA GLU A 106 7.79 0.07 -10.17
C GLU A 106 6.61 -0.90 -10.16
N GLN A 107 5.88 -1.02 -9.05
CA GLN A 107 4.75 -1.94 -8.97
C GLN A 107 3.54 -1.37 -9.68
N ALA A 108 2.87 -2.20 -10.48
CA ALA A 108 1.56 -1.82 -11.01
C ALA A 108 0.54 -1.80 -9.87
N PRO A 109 -0.35 -0.80 -9.80
CA PRO A 109 -1.35 -0.75 -8.74
C PRO A 109 -2.24 -1.99 -8.73
N PHE A 110 -2.60 -2.47 -7.53
CA PHE A 110 -3.57 -3.56 -7.38
C PHE A 110 -4.94 -3.15 -7.88
N ASN A 111 -5.33 -1.91 -7.60
CA ASN A 111 -6.66 -1.40 -7.92
C ASN A 111 -6.52 -0.07 -8.66
N PRO A 112 -6.13 -0.11 -9.95
CA PRO A 112 -6.06 1.12 -10.72
C PRO A 112 -7.48 1.70 -10.86
N SER A 113 -7.56 3.03 -10.87
CA SER A 113 -8.81 3.73 -11.11
C SER A 113 -9.26 3.42 -12.52
N SER A 114 -10.16 2.45 -12.66
CA SER A 114 -10.67 2.10 -13.97
C SER A 114 -11.92 2.93 -14.27
N LYS A 115 -11.71 4.21 -14.56
CA LYS A 115 -12.73 4.92 -15.30
C LYS A 115 -12.59 4.45 -16.74
N PRO A 116 -13.66 3.91 -17.33
CA PRO A 116 -13.57 3.39 -18.70
C PRO A 116 -13.04 4.42 -19.69
N ASP A 117 -13.33 5.70 -19.43
CA ASP A 117 -12.89 6.79 -20.29
C ASP A 117 -11.37 6.96 -20.28
N ASP A 118 -10.76 6.82 -19.12
CA ASP A 118 -9.31 6.96 -19.01
C ASP A 118 -8.58 5.81 -19.71
N GLN A 119 -9.12 4.61 -19.62
CA GLN A 119 -8.52 3.48 -20.32
C GLN A 119 -8.62 3.62 -21.84
N GLN A 120 -9.75 4.13 -22.33
CA GLN A 120 -9.91 4.38 -23.75
C GLN A 120 -8.95 5.44 -24.26
N GLN A 121 -8.74 6.50 -23.49
CA GLN A 121 -7.79 7.54 -23.85
C GLN A 121 -6.35 7.00 -23.91
N GLN A 122 -5.97 6.18 -22.95
CA GLN A 122 -4.64 5.58 -22.96
C GLN A 122 -4.45 4.65 -24.16
N GLN A 123 -5.45 3.86 -24.52
CA GLN A 123 -5.37 2.98 -25.67
C GLN A 123 -5.28 3.78 -26.97
N GLN A 124 -6.03 4.86 -27.09
CA GLN A 124 -5.97 5.72 -28.26
C GLN A 124 -4.61 6.40 -28.40
N GLN A 125 -4.01 6.84 -27.31
CA GLN A 125 -2.69 7.44 -27.34
C GLN A 125 -1.61 6.42 -27.69
N SER A 126 -1.74 5.19 -27.26
CA SER A 126 -0.77 4.14 -27.59
C SER A 126 -0.97 3.55 -28.99
N GLY A 127 -2.14 3.75 -29.58
CA GLY A 127 -2.46 3.26 -30.92
C GLY A 127 -2.13 4.24 -32.05
N SER A 128 -1.71 5.43 -31.70
CA SER A 128 -1.32 6.44 -32.68
C SER A 128 0.20 6.56 -32.76
#